data_1e067e7c6e1f7fe1fe53f0421a54806e
#
_entry.id   1e067e7c6e1f7fe1fe53f0421a54806e
#
_cell.length_a   1.000
_cell.length_b   1.000
_cell.length_c   1.000
_cell.angle_alpha   90.00
_cell.angle_beta   90.00
_cell.angle_gamma   90.00
#
_symmetry.space_group_name_H-M   'P 1'
#
loop_
_entity.id
_entity.type
_entity.pdbx_description
1 polymer ?
#
loop_
_entity_poly.entity_id
_entity_poly.type
_entity_poly.pdbx_seq_one_letter_code
_entity_poly.pdbx_strand_id
1 'polypeptide(L)'
;LCIVILGILTGCVSPMALNRAVIAYDDAVTDAISQQLLINIVRAHHRQPIHFTGVSNIAATFNFQANAGAMPALGGLAGTSLLPVFGGSVSESPTISIVPIEGEDFTKRLLTPFPQSKLTLLLRQHFDVDLLLRMMTQEVRLLHSAQQAVYRNSPSDITGYEMFRRVVLHLSAIQDQNKLYAEPLPLV
;
A
#
# COMPACT_ATOMS: atom_id res chain seq x y z
N LEU A 1 4.28 -27.06 40.70
CA LEU A 1 3.91 -27.40 39.33
C LEU A 1 3.12 -26.26 38.66
N CYS A 2 2.11 -25.65 39.29
CA CYS A 2 1.34 -24.52 38.77
C CYS A 2 2.19 -23.27 38.45
N ILE A 3 3.21 -22.95 39.27
CA ILE A 3 4.08 -21.79 39.07
C ILE A 3 4.95 -21.95 37.80
N VAL A 4 5.40 -23.16 37.51
CA VAL A 4 6.19 -23.43 36.30
C VAL A 4 5.35 -23.33 35.01
N ILE A 5 4.09 -23.75 35.06
CA ILE A 5 3.15 -23.63 33.92
C ILE A 5 2.80 -22.15 33.64
N LEU A 6 2.68 -21.32 34.67
CA LEU A 6 2.42 -19.88 34.53
C LEU A 6 3.60 -19.13 33.88
N GLY A 7 4.84 -19.56 34.12
CA GLY A 7 6.03 -18.96 33.54
C GLY A 7 6.23 -19.21 32.04
N ILE A 8 5.60 -20.26 31.49
CA ILE A 8 5.73 -20.60 30.06
C ILE A 8 4.73 -19.81 29.18
N LEU A 9 3.66 -19.26 29.74
CA LEU A 9 2.64 -18.52 29.01
C LEU A 9 3.01 -17.07 28.67
N THR A 10 4.01 -16.51 29.32
CA THR A 10 4.38 -15.09 29.13
C THR A 10 5.24 -14.83 27.90
N GLY A 11 5.84 -15.87 27.30
CA GLY A 11 6.74 -15.71 26.14
C GLY A 11 6.06 -15.54 24.78
N CYS A 12 4.78 -15.90 24.64
CA CYS A 12 4.13 -15.97 23.32
C CYS A 12 3.35 -14.69 22.92
N VAL A 13 3.12 -13.77 23.85
CA VAL A 13 2.28 -12.59 23.57
C VAL A 13 3.03 -11.51 22.77
N SER A 14 4.33 -11.37 23.00
CA SER A 14 5.16 -10.32 22.40
C SER A 14 5.30 -10.45 20.86
N PRO A 15 5.61 -11.62 20.29
CA PRO A 15 5.71 -11.76 18.83
C PRO A 15 4.37 -11.56 18.11
N MET A 16 3.27 -11.98 18.73
CA MET A 16 1.93 -11.82 18.16
C MET A 16 1.49 -10.35 18.18
N ALA A 17 1.77 -9.62 19.26
CA ALA A 17 1.50 -8.20 19.35
C ALA A 17 2.33 -7.41 18.32
N LEU A 18 3.61 -7.73 18.19
CA LEU A 18 4.50 -7.11 17.19
C LEU A 18 3.99 -7.35 15.76
N ASN A 19 3.64 -8.59 15.43
CA ASN A 19 3.16 -8.92 14.07
C ASN A 19 1.89 -8.14 13.73
N ARG A 20 0.92 -8.08 14.66
CA ARG A 20 -0.31 -7.30 14.45
C ARG A 20 -0.03 -5.81 14.29
N ALA A 21 0.85 -5.26 15.09
CA ALA A 21 1.20 -3.85 15.01
C ALA A 21 1.87 -3.51 13.67
N VAL A 22 2.83 -4.33 13.21
CA VAL A 22 3.51 -4.12 11.93
C VAL A 22 2.51 -4.11 10.77
N ILE A 23 1.60 -5.08 10.72
CA ILE A 23 0.57 -5.13 9.67
C ILE A 23 -0.38 -3.92 9.76
N ALA A 24 -0.84 -3.56 10.97
CA ALA A 24 -1.73 -2.42 11.15
C ALA A 24 -1.07 -1.09 10.76
N TYR A 25 0.22 -0.91 11.02
CA TYR A 25 0.96 0.28 10.57
C TYR A 25 1.15 0.30 9.05
N ASP A 26 1.45 -0.84 8.43
CA ASP A 26 1.58 -0.94 6.98
C ASP A 26 0.27 -0.60 6.27
N ASP A 27 -0.84 -1.15 6.74
CA ASP A 27 -2.18 -0.84 6.24
C ASP A 27 -2.50 0.65 6.40
N ALA A 28 -2.25 1.23 7.56
CA ALA A 28 -2.51 2.64 7.83
C ALA A 28 -1.66 3.57 6.93
N VAL A 29 -0.40 3.23 6.68
CA VAL A 29 0.47 3.98 5.77
C VAL A 29 -0.02 3.86 4.33
N THR A 30 -0.41 2.67 3.89
CA THR A 30 -0.93 2.42 2.55
C THR A 30 -2.23 3.20 2.30
N ASP A 31 -3.14 3.21 3.27
CA ASP A 31 -4.37 4.00 3.21
C ASP A 31 -4.07 5.50 3.15
N ALA A 32 -3.14 5.98 3.96
CA ALA A 32 -2.73 7.39 3.96
C ALA A 32 -2.14 7.82 2.60
N ILE A 33 -1.31 6.97 1.98
CA ILE A 33 -0.75 7.21 0.64
C ILE A 33 -1.87 7.27 -0.41
N SER A 34 -2.83 6.35 -0.34
CA SER A 34 -3.97 6.30 -1.27
C SER A 34 -4.85 7.55 -1.16
N GLN A 35 -5.13 8.00 0.06
CA GLN A 35 -5.86 9.24 0.32
C GLN A 35 -5.10 10.48 -0.16
N GLN A 36 -3.80 10.54 0.07
CA GLN A 36 -2.94 11.62 -0.44
C GLN A 36 -2.96 11.69 -1.96
N LEU A 37 -2.88 10.53 -2.64
CA LEU A 37 -2.95 10.47 -4.09
C LEU A 37 -4.26 11.02 -4.59
N LEU A 38 -5.39 10.61 -4.00
CA LEU A 38 -6.71 11.11 -4.36
C LEU A 38 -6.83 12.63 -4.18
N ILE A 39 -6.37 13.15 -3.05
CA ILE A 39 -6.36 14.61 -2.79
C ILE A 39 -5.50 15.33 -3.83
N ASN A 40 -4.33 14.79 -4.18
CA ASN A 40 -3.45 15.41 -5.16
C ASN A 40 -4.01 15.36 -6.59
N ILE A 41 -4.79 14.34 -6.95
CA ILE A 41 -5.53 14.31 -8.21
C ILE A 41 -6.55 15.46 -8.25
N VAL A 42 -7.31 15.67 -7.17
CA VAL A 42 -8.26 16.78 -7.06
C VAL A 42 -7.54 18.13 -7.12
N ARG A 43 -6.42 18.30 -6.40
CA ARG A 43 -5.59 19.52 -6.46
C ARG A 43 -5.09 19.80 -7.87
N ALA A 44 -4.56 18.79 -8.55
CA ALA A 44 -4.10 18.91 -9.93
C ALA A 44 -5.24 19.33 -10.88
N HIS A 45 -6.44 18.77 -10.71
CA HIS A 45 -7.63 19.17 -11.47
C HIS A 45 -7.97 20.67 -11.26
N HIS A 46 -7.82 21.15 -10.05
CA HIS A 46 -8.05 22.56 -9.69
C HIS A 46 -6.82 23.46 -9.90
N ARG A 47 -5.75 22.97 -10.53
CA ARG A 47 -4.49 23.70 -10.76
C ARG A 47 -3.82 24.20 -9.47
N GLN A 48 -4.04 23.49 -8.38
CA GLN A 48 -3.39 23.71 -7.10
C GLN A 48 -2.07 22.93 -7.01
N PRO A 49 -1.10 23.40 -6.23
CA PRO A 49 0.15 22.66 -6.04
C PRO A 49 -0.11 21.32 -5.37
N ILE A 50 0.50 20.27 -5.92
CA ILE A 50 0.49 18.95 -5.34
C ILE A 50 1.53 18.85 -4.24
N HIS A 51 1.22 18.09 -3.20
CA HIS A 51 2.10 17.92 -2.04
C HIS A 51 2.02 16.46 -1.56
N PHE A 52 3.19 15.84 -1.35
CA PHE A 52 3.30 14.50 -0.82
C PHE A 52 4.08 14.50 0.48
N THR A 53 3.65 13.65 1.41
CA THR A 53 4.39 13.35 2.63
C THR A 53 4.66 11.85 2.69
N GLY A 54 5.85 11.49 3.13
CA GLY A 54 6.23 10.09 3.34
C GLY A 54 6.42 9.80 4.81
N VAL A 55 6.10 8.58 5.21
CA VAL A 55 6.49 8.05 6.51
C VAL A 55 7.90 7.49 6.38
N SER A 56 8.86 8.08 7.09
CA SER A 56 10.26 7.67 7.01
C SER A 56 10.62 6.59 8.02
N ASN A 57 9.99 6.64 9.19
CA ASN A 57 10.23 5.69 10.27
C ASN A 57 9.01 5.57 11.16
N ILE A 58 8.72 4.34 11.60
CA ILE A 58 7.75 4.04 12.64
C ILE A 58 8.50 3.24 13.72
N ALA A 59 8.63 3.81 14.90
CA ALA A 59 9.18 3.15 16.07
C ALA A 59 8.05 2.96 17.08
N ALA A 60 7.77 1.73 17.47
CA ALA A 60 6.78 1.41 18.48
C ALA A 60 7.43 0.82 19.72
N THR A 61 7.09 1.37 20.88
CA THR A 61 7.52 0.83 22.17
C THR A 61 6.31 0.18 22.84
N PHE A 62 6.46 -1.09 23.20
CA PHE A 62 5.43 -1.85 23.89
C PHE A 62 5.80 -2.00 25.35
N ASN A 63 4.91 -1.57 26.25
CA ASN A 63 5.03 -1.77 27.67
C ASN A 63 4.00 -2.81 28.13
N PHE A 64 4.50 -3.93 28.64
CA PHE A 64 3.67 -4.98 29.21
C PHE A 64 3.75 -4.89 30.73
N GLN A 65 2.61 -4.69 31.39
CA GLN A 65 2.52 -4.70 32.85
C GLN A 65 1.61 -5.84 33.27
N ALA A 66 2.12 -6.69 34.15
CA ALA A 66 1.35 -7.73 34.79
C ALA A 66 1.33 -7.43 36.32
N ASN A 67 0.14 -7.29 36.87
CA ASN A 67 -0.07 -7.07 38.28
C ASN A 67 -0.75 -8.31 38.88
N ALA A 68 -0.14 -8.85 39.94
CA ALA A 68 -0.75 -9.90 40.76
C ALA A 68 -0.99 -9.36 42.15
N GLY A 69 -2.19 -9.41 42.63
CA GLY A 69 -2.58 -8.99 43.96
C GLY A 69 -3.50 -10.01 44.64
N ALA A 70 -3.63 -9.89 45.95
CA ALA A 70 -4.62 -10.66 46.70
C ALA A 70 -5.56 -9.67 47.39
N MET A 71 -6.84 -9.79 47.20
CA MET A 71 -7.87 -9.01 47.91
C MET A 71 -8.57 -9.88 48.96
N PRO A 72 -8.81 -9.35 50.15
CA PRO A 72 -9.66 -10.06 51.11
C PRO A 72 -11.09 -10.19 50.56
N ALA A 73 -11.65 -11.38 50.64
CA ALA A 73 -13.03 -11.59 50.26
C ALA A 73 -13.95 -10.84 51.20
N LEU A 74 -14.77 -9.91 50.65
CA LEU A 74 -15.82 -9.19 51.37
C LEU A 74 -17.03 -10.12 51.59
N GLY A 75 -16.94 -10.95 52.62
CA GLY A 75 -18.05 -11.84 53.00
C GLY A 75 -17.90 -12.24 54.43
N GLY A 76 -18.74 -11.69 55.29
CA GLY A 76 -18.65 -11.84 56.72
C GLY A 76 -18.63 -13.26 57.26
N LEU A 77 -18.00 -13.41 58.41
CA LEU A 77 -17.89 -14.58 59.28
C LEU A 77 -16.94 -15.72 58.83
N ALA A 78 -15.79 -15.69 59.53
CA ALA A 78 -14.90 -16.81 59.76
C ALA A 78 -14.20 -17.40 58.50
N GLY A 79 -13.12 -16.78 58.13
CA GLY A 79 -12.14 -17.36 57.20
C GLY A 79 -11.58 -16.31 56.27
N THR A 80 -10.31 -15.92 56.47
CA THR A 80 -9.53 -15.05 55.57
C THR A 80 -9.26 -15.76 54.28
N SER A 81 -10.23 -15.88 53.38
CA SER A 81 -9.98 -16.32 52.05
C SER A 81 -9.46 -15.13 51.22
N LEU A 82 -8.27 -15.22 50.76
CA LEU A 82 -7.67 -14.28 49.80
C LEU A 82 -8.03 -14.70 48.39
N LEU A 83 -8.72 -13.79 47.68
CA LEU A 83 -8.99 -13.97 46.26
C LEU A 83 -7.82 -13.42 45.45
N PRO A 84 -7.15 -14.24 44.66
CA PRO A 84 -6.11 -13.75 43.78
C PRO A 84 -6.71 -12.88 42.68
N VAL A 85 -6.21 -11.67 42.52
CA VAL A 85 -6.58 -10.72 41.47
C VAL A 85 -5.40 -10.62 40.52
N PHE A 86 -5.63 -10.99 39.25
CA PHE A 86 -4.66 -10.84 38.20
C PHE A 86 -5.12 -9.73 37.24
N GLY A 87 -4.26 -8.75 37.02
CA GLY A 87 -4.46 -7.69 36.06
C GLY A 87 -3.28 -7.61 35.09
N GLY A 88 -3.57 -7.35 33.85
CA GLY A 88 -2.55 -7.08 32.86
C GLY A 88 -2.95 -5.86 32.03
N SER A 89 -1.99 -5.00 31.74
CA SER A 89 -2.16 -3.90 30.80
C SER A 89 -1.06 -3.94 29.75
N VAL A 90 -1.45 -3.66 28.51
CA VAL A 90 -0.52 -3.47 27.40
C VAL A 90 -0.70 -2.02 26.94
N SER A 91 0.39 -1.27 26.96
CA SER A 91 0.44 0.09 26.47
C SER A 91 1.40 0.16 25.29
N GLU A 92 0.96 0.78 24.21
CA GLU A 92 1.76 1.04 23.03
C GLU A 92 1.96 2.55 22.88
N SER A 93 3.20 2.94 22.58
CA SER A 93 3.57 4.34 22.35
C SER A 93 4.32 4.44 21.02
N PRO A 94 3.59 4.64 19.89
CA PRO A 94 4.24 4.79 18.60
C PRO A 94 4.85 6.18 18.44
N THR A 95 6.05 6.23 17.87
CA THR A 95 6.68 7.44 17.36
C THR A 95 6.74 7.35 15.86
N ILE A 96 6.05 8.28 15.17
CA ILE A 96 5.95 8.30 13.71
C ILE A 96 6.68 9.54 13.20
N SER A 97 7.64 9.34 12.30
CA SER A 97 8.34 10.42 11.61
C SER A 97 7.74 10.62 10.22
N ILE A 98 7.12 11.78 10.01
CA ILE A 98 6.51 12.19 8.76
C ILE A 98 7.40 13.24 8.11
N VAL A 99 7.83 13.00 6.87
CA VAL A 99 8.72 13.88 6.12
C VAL A 99 8.01 14.33 4.84
N PRO A 100 7.96 15.65 4.56
CA PRO A 100 7.49 16.13 3.28
C PRO A 100 8.41 15.66 2.16
N ILE A 101 7.82 15.22 1.05
CA ILE A 101 8.56 14.84 -0.16
C ILE A 101 8.60 16.08 -1.05
N GLU A 102 9.66 16.86 -0.93
CA GLU A 102 9.82 18.17 -1.57
C GLU A 102 11.21 18.27 -2.20
N GLY A 103 11.43 19.39 -2.90
CA GLY A 103 12.74 19.77 -3.40
C GLY A 103 13.01 19.40 -4.85
N GLU A 104 14.26 19.57 -5.26
CA GLU A 104 14.70 19.40 -6.64
C GLU A 104 14.50 17.97 -7.13
N ASP A 105 14.84 16.98 -6.32
CA ASP A 105 14.73 15.57 -6.68
C ASP A 105 13.27 15.13 -6.91
N PHE A 106 12.34 15.64 -6.10
CA PHE A 106 10.93 15.40 -6.30
C PHE A 106 10.43 16.02 -7.60
N THR A 107 10.73 17.31 -7.81
CA THR A 107 10.36 18.04 -9.02
C THR A 107 10.95 17.37 -10.27
N LYS A 108 12.21 16.97 -10.21
CA LYS A 108 12.88 16.27 -11.30
C LYS A 108 12.21 14.92 -11.62
N ARG A 109 11.85 14.14 -10.60
CA ARG A 109 11.12 12.87 -10.80
C ARG A 109 9.74 13.07 -11.40
N LEU A 110 9.02 14.09 -10.94
CA LEU A 110 7.68 14.44 -11.43
C LEU A 110 7.69 14.88 -12.89
N LEU A 111 8.70 15.68 -13.29
CA LEU A 111 8.84 16.23 -14.63
C LEU A 111 9.60 15.32 -15.60
N THR A 112 10.25 14.26 -15.11
CA THR A 112 10.98 13.34 -15.97
C THR A 112 9.99 12.42 -16.71
N PRO A 113 10.01 12.41 -18.05
CA PRO A 113 9.17 11.53 -18.83
C PRO A 113 9.43 10.06 -18.47
N PHE A 114 8.40 9.24 -18.51
CA PHE A 114 8.54 7.82 -18.28
C PHE A 114 9.25 7.16 -19.47
N PRO A 115 10.44 6.61 -19.31
CA PRO A 115 11.21 6.07 -20.45
C PRO A 115 10.60 4.77 -20.94
N GLN A 116 10.63 4.57 -22.26
CA GLN A 116 10.12 3.37 -22.94
C GLN A 116 10.73 2.08 -22.37
N SER A 117 12.01 2.11 -21.99
CA SER A 117 12.69 0.97 -21.38
C SER A 117 12.03 0.48 -20.09
N LYS A 118 11.50 1.38 -19.27
CA LYS A 118 10.76 1.00 -18.05
C LYS A 118 9.41 0.36 -18.39
N LEU A 119 8.70 0.89 -19.38
CA LEU A 119 7.46 0.27 -19.85
C LEU A 119 7.71 -1.16 -20.35
N THR A 120 8.73 -1.34 -21.19
CA THR A 120 9.11 -2.66 -21.68
C THR A 120 9.49 -3.60 -20.54
N LEU A 121 10.23 -3.10 -19.54
CA LEU A 121 10.62 -3.90 -18.38
C LEU A 121 9.40 -4.36 -17.58
N LEU A 122 8.46 -3.46 -17.29
CA LEU A 122 7.23 -3.78 -16.55
C LEU A 122 6.36 -4.80 -17.31
N LEU A 123 6.23 -4.65 -18.63
CA LEU A 123 5.51 -5.62 -19.47
C LEU A 123 6.17 -7.00 -19.46
N ARG A 124 7.50 -7.05 -19.48
CA ARG A 124 8.25 -8.32 -19.38
C ARG A 124 8.16 -8.97 -18.00
N GLN A 125 7.92 -8.19 -16.96
CA GLN A 125 7.70 -8.69 -15.60
C GLN A 125 6.23 -9.10 -15.35
N HIS A 126 5.42 -9.20 -16.39
CA HIS A 126 4.00 -9.53 -16.32
C HIS A 126 3.15 -8.58 -15.46
N PHE A 127 3.56 -7.31 -15.36
CA PHE A 127 2.65 -6.30 -14.83
C PHE A 127 1.39 -6.21 -15.69
N ASP A 128 0.25 -5.94 -15.04
CA ASP A 128 -1.04 -5.82 -15.72
C ASP A 128 -0.99 -4.80 -16.86
N VAL A 129 -1.14 -5.30 -18.08
CA VAL A 129 -1.05 -4.47 -19.29
C VAL A 129 -2.21 -3.48 -19.39
N ASP A 130 -3.40 -3.82 -18.85
CA ASP A 130 -4.54 -2.89 -18.83
C ASP A 130 -4.20 -1.67 -17.98
N LEU A 131 -3.67 -1.88 -16.79
CA LEU A 131 -3.26 -0.80 -15.90
C LEU A 131 -2.15 0.05 -16.51
N LEU A 132 -1.08 -0.59 -17.00
CA LEU A 132 0.08 0.10 -17.57
C LEU A 132 -0.29 0.96 -18.78
N LEU A 133 -1.02 0.41 -19.73
CA LEU A 133 -1.36 1.14 -20.96
C LEU A 133 -2.34 2.29 -20.68
N ARG A 134 -3.30 2.10 -19.79
CA ARG A 134 -4.19 3.21 -19.39
C ARG A 134 -3.49 4.35 -18.70
N MET A 135 -2.48 4.06 -17.89
CA MET A 135 -1.76 5.09 -17.15
C MET A 135 -0.67 5.77 -17.97
N MET A 136 -0.01 5.04 -18.88
CA MET A 136 1.24 5.49 -19.49
C MET A 136 1.15 5.77 -20.98
N THR A 137 0.08 5.34 -21.65
CA THR A 137 -0.05 5.45 -23.10
C THR A 137 -1.05 6.56 -23.47
N GLN A 138 -0.66 7.45 -24.34
CA GLN A 138 -1.54 8.51 -24.84
C GLN A 138 -2.45 8.04 -25.95
N GLU A 139 -1.96 7.16 -26.83
CA GLU A 139 -2.70 6.66 -27.97
C GLU A 139 -2.18 5.27 -28.40
N VAL A 140 -3.05 4.52 -29.04
CA VAL A 140 -2.71 3.28 -29.73
C VAL A 140 -2.85 3.48 -31.23
N ARG A 141 -1.85 3.08 -31.99
CA ARG A 141 -1.84 3.12 -33.44
C ARG A 141 -1.94 1.71 -33.99
N LEU A 142 -3.01 1.42 -34.71
CA LEU A 142 -3.19 0.16 -35.39
C LEU A 142 -2.83 0.34 -36.87
N LEU A 143 -1.91 -0.49 -37.34
CA LEU A 143 -1.51 -0.54 -38.76
C LEU A 143 -2.27 -1.67 -39.41
N HIS A 144 -3.13 -1.36 -40.37
CA HIS A 144 -3.84 -2.34 -41.18
C HIS A 144 -3.68 -1.99 -42.65
N SER A 145 -2.95 -2.80 -43.40
CA SER A 145 -2.81 -2.74 -44.88
C SER A 145 -2.49 -1.36 -45.44
N ALA A 146 -1.81 -0.46 -44.99
CA ALA A 146 -1.54 0.92 -45.41
C ALA A 146 -2.47 2.00 -44.82
N GLN A 147 -3.46 1.62 -44.02
CA GLN A 147 -4.24 2.58 -43.25
C GLN A 147 -3.81 2.53 -41.79
N GLN A 148 -3.55 3.71 -41.21
CA GLN A 148 -3.24 3.87 -39.81
C GLN A 148 -4.48 4.40 -39.08
N ALA A 149 -5.01 3.61 -38.15
CA ALA A 149 -6.04 4.07 -37.23
C ALA A 149 -5.40 4.46 -35.90
N VAL A 150 -5.74 5.65 -35.39
CA VAL A 150 -5.24 6.19 -34.14
C VAL A 150 -6.37 6.31 -33.15
N TYR A 151 -6.22 5.69 -31.98
CA TYR A 151 -7.20 5.74 -30.90
C TYR A 151 -6.57 6.34 -29.65
N ARG A 152 -7.14 7.45 -29.17
CA ARG A 152 -6.59 8.20 -28.05
C ARG A 152 -7.12 7.71 -26.71
N ASN A 153 -6.24 7.71 -25.72
CA ASN A 153 -6.57 7.47 -24.32
C ASN A 153 -7.13 8.74 -23.68
N SER A 154 -8.26 9.22 -24.18
CA SER A 154 -8.89 10.46 -23.72
C SER A 154 -10.39 10.23 -23.57
N PRO A 155 -10.95 10.20 -22.34
CA PRO A 155 -12.39 10.03 -22.12
C PRO A 155 -13.28 11.10 -22.75
N SER A 156 -12.71 12.24 -23.14
CA SER A 156 -13.44 13.30 -23.87
C SER A 156 -13.77 12.93 -25.33
N ASP A 157 -12.99 12.02 -25.92
CA ASP A 157 -13.27 11.40 -27.22
C ASP A 157 -13.88 10.01 -26.98
N ILE A 158 -15.18 9.94 -26.79
CA ILE A 158 -15.89 8.72 -26.40
C ILE A 158 -15.59 7.58 -27.36
N THR A 159 -15.73 7.81 -28.68
CA THR A 159 -15.56 6.76 -29.70
C THR A 159 -14.11 6.28 -29.79
N GLY A 160 -13.16 7.19 -29.80
CA GLY A 160 -11.73 6.88 -29.81
C GLY A 160 -11.30 6.15 -28.53
N TYR A 161 -11.83 6.60 -27.37
CA TYR A 161 -11.53 6.00 -26.08
C TYR A 161 -12.10 4.58 -25.95
N GLU A 162 -13.32 4.33 -26.42
CA GLU A 162 -13.90 2.97 -26.43
C GLU A 162 -13.05 2.00 -27.26
N MET A 163 -12.58 2.45 -28.43
CA MET A 163 -11.69 1.63 -29.25
C MET A 163 -10.33 1.42 -28.60
N PHE A 164 -9.75 2.46 -28.00
CA PHE A 164 -8.54 2.33 -27.17
C PHE A 164 -8.74 1.27 -26.09
N ARG A 165 -9.82 1.35 -25.32
CA ARG A 165 -10.15 0.38 -24.26
C ARG A 165 -10.30 -1.05 -24.79
N ARG A 166 -10.94 -1.24 -25.94
CA ARG A 166 -11.07 -2.57 -26.57
C ARG A 166 -9.70 -3.16 -26.92
N VAL A 167 -8.80 -2.36 -27.49
CA VAL A 167 -7.45 -2.81 -27.83
C VAL A 167 -6.69 -3.21 -26.56
N VAL A 168 -6.74 -2.37 -25.52
CA VAL A 168 -6.06 -2.63 -24.26
C VAL A 168 -6.60 -3.90 -23.57
N LEU A 169 -7.92 -4.09 -23.53
CA LEU A 169 -8.52 -5.30 -22.97
C LEU A 169 -8.17 -6.55 -23.78
N HIS A 170 -8.04 -6.42 -25.12
CA HIS A 170 -7.59 -7.54 -25.96
C HIS A 170 -6.14 -7.92 -25.66
N LEU A 171 -5.27 -6.93 -25.46
CA LEU A 171 -3.87 -7.17 -25.06
C LEU A 171 -3.78 -7.81 -23.66
N SER A 172 -4.63 -7.39 -22.73
CA SER A 172 -4.75 -8.02 -21.40
C SER A 172 -5.15 -9.50 -21.52
N ALA A 173 -6.15 -9.80 -22.34
CA ALA A 173 -6.54 -11.19 -22.59
C ALA A 173 -5.44 -12.05 -23.25
N ILE A 174 -4.58 -11.44 -24.07
CA ILE A 174 -3.41 -12.12 -24.64
C ILE A 174 -2.33 -12.34 -23.56
N GLN A 175 -2.15 -11.37 -22.66
CA GLN A 175 -1.24 -11.48 -21.53
C GLN A 175 -1.66 -12.63 -20.59
N ASP A 176 -2.94 -12.76 -20.28
CA ASP A 176 -3.47 -13.84 -19.44
C ASP A 176 -3.18 -15.23 -20.03
N GLN A 177 -3.05 -15.32 -21.34
CA GLN A 177 -2.63 -16.53 -22.04
C GLN A 177 -1.12 -16.72 -22.13
N ASN A 178 -0.33 -15.83 -21.52
CA ASN A 178 1.14 -15.80 -21.62
C ASN A 178 1.67 -15.73 -23.06
N LYS A 179 0.93 -15.03 -23.96
CA LYS A 179 1.29 -14.87 -25.37
C LYS A 179 1.70 -13.46 -25.75
N LEU A 180 1.71 -12.52 -24.79
CA LEU A 180 2.11 -11.15 -25.02
C LEU A 180 3.62 -11.00 -24.83
N TYR A 181 4.28 -10.52 -25.87
CA TYR A 181 5.71 -10.20 -25.85
C TYR A 181 5.90 -8.71 -26.17
N ALA A 182 6.69 -8.03 -25.35
CA ALA A 182 7.03 -6.63 -25.57
C ALA A 182 8.52 -6.49 -25.85
N GLU A 183 8.82 -5.93 -27.03
CA GLU A 183 10.19 -5.61 -27.44
C GLU A 183 10.27 -4.17 -27.93
N PRO A 184 11.36 -3.44 -27.59
CA PRO A 184 11.60 -2.14 -28.17
C PRO A 184 11.89 -2.30 -29.67
N LEU A 185 11.17 -1.57 -30.51
CA LEU A 185 11.52 -1.47 -31.92
C LEU A 185 12.79 -0.64 -32.04
N PRO A 186 13.85 -1.16 -32.70
CA PRO A 186 14.98 -0.33 -33.03
C PRO A 186 14.52 0.79 -33.98
N LEU A 187 14.74 2.03 -33.57
CA LEU A 187 14.55 3.17 -34.47
C LEU A 187 15.62 3.07 -35.55
N VAL A 188 15.21 2.75 -36.76
CA VAL A 188 16.03 2.77 -37.97
C VAL A 188 16.17 4.20 -38.45
#